data_e9374b685c2e8bc7ae8fc968187d4c7f
#
_entry.id   e9374b685c2e8bc7ae8fc968187d4c7f
#
_cell.length_a   1.000
_cell.length_b   1.000
_cell.length_c   1.000
_cell.angle_alpha   90.00
_cell.angle_beta   90.00
_cell.angle_gamma   90.00
#
_symmetry.space_group_name_H-M   'P 1'
#
loop_
_entity.id
_entity.type
_entity.pdbx_description
1 polymer ?
#
loop_
_entity_poly.entity_id
_entity_poly.type
_entity_poly.pdbx_seq_one_letter_code
_entity_poly.pdbx_strand_id
1 'polypeptide(L)'
;MGQGVGLLFLLMKKLFTILFAALSATTSLHAQTTTPAWQKFVNNADDNVLLDFSYAGYHHGTEQPVDERDVYVLAKKLGYTVYNVCDHGAIPNDGISDRAAFEKIIEKICGRNKTTGKLNAKPEAKAIIYFPEGEYILHSKDDNTTNAETRKVTSNTLNLVMGYVIIKGAGRDKTFIKMEDPMQPTNPNIMYSSPKMISIRHNGGGDNNILAKVTGSAKKGDMSIEVDYASKINVGDWVKLFLLSKDKNAIKEELYPYDVQASMSNINGSGEKEGVNVVDRHQIKAIEGNRVIFEEPIMHAVNPAYGWDIRTYAHYEEVGVEDLTFKGKAKDNFHHHAGWEDDGAYKPLDFMRQVNSWVRRVDFVSISECMTFSECANCFLLDSEISGNRGHSSVRMQYSARGFIGKVWDHSNGYLNDDKNFTEYKENLGQYHACGISKQSIGNVIWQCHWGDDSCFESHATQPRASLFDQCCGGFMQFRMGGDINQLPNHLDDLTMWNFNCLATNPNDPVPFNWWVKNTWNGWYKTLPPTLVGFHGKNVSFKEDEMKLNENQGKEVLPGSLYEAQLTRRLGSTPQWLIDAKNITTGIESVKTIENTNNTDNKTYDLNGMPVGKNYKGVVVKKGKKMLNGVI
;
A
#
# COMPACT_ATOMS: atom_id res chain seq x y z
N MET A 1 -3.53 -38.49 -69.32
CA MET A 1 -3.98 -37.19 -68.86
C MET A 1 -5.01 -37.33 -67.71
N GLY A 2 -4.65 -37.98 -66.61
CA GLY A 2 -5.64 -38.25 -65.55
C GLY A 2 -5.14 -38.05 -64.10
N GLN A 3 -3.85 -37.74 -63.89
CA GLN A 3 -3.31 -37.60 -62.53
C GLN A 3 -3.02 -36.16 -62.09
N GLY A 4 -3.09 -35.17 -62.99
CA GLY A 4 -2.84 -33.75 -62.65
C GLY A 4 -4.02 -32.97 -62.08
N VAL A 5 -5.24 -33.40 -62.33
CA VAL A 5 -6.45 -32.67 -61.92
C VAL A 5 -6.84 -32.95 -60.46
N GLY A 6 -6.55 -34.15 -59.96
CA GLY A 6 -6.83 -34.51 -58.55
C GLY A 6 -5.95 -33.78 -57.53
N LEU A 7 -4.69 -33.53 -57.89
CA LEU A 7 -3.74 -32.83 -56.99
C LEU A 7 -4.04 -31.34 -56.89
N LEU A 8 -4.52 -30.71 -57.98
CA LEU A 8 -4.92 -29.31 -58.02
C LEU A 8 -6.19 -29.04 -57.18
N PHE A 9 -7.16 -29.98 -57.22
CA PHE A 9 -8.38 -29.89 -56.40
C PHE A 9 -8.11 -30.12 -54.89
N LEU A 10 -7.15 -30.95 -54.54
CA LEU A 10 -6.73 -31.15 -53.12
C LEU A 10 -5.97 -29.94 -52.59
N LEU A 11 -5.13 -29.33 -53.41
CA LEU A 11 -4.40 -28.09 -53.03
C LEU A 11 -5.36 -26.90 -52.90
N MET A 12 -6.32 -26.76 -53.79
CA MET A 12 -7.35 -25.71 -53.69
C MET A 12 -8.25 -25.90 -52.44
N LYS A 13 -8.66 -27.12 -52.12
CA LYS A 13 -9.41 -27.38 -50.86
C LYS A 13 -8.59 -27.06 -49.62
N LYS A 14 -7.31 -27.41 -49.59
CA LYS A 14 -6.42 -27.05 -48.44
C LYS A 14 -6.20 -25.53 -48.37
N LEU A 15 -6.03 -24.84 -49.51
CA LEU A 15 -5.92 -23.38 -49.52
C LEU A 15 -7.22 -22.69 -49.05
N PHE A 16 -8.39 -23.22 -49.48
CA PHE A 16 -9.69 -22.70 -49.03
C PHE A 16 -9.94 -22.95 -47.55
N THR A 17 -9.52 -24.09 -47.02
CA THR A 17 -9.65 -24.44 -45.58
C THR A 17 -8.71 -23.57 -44.74
N ILE A 18 -7.51 -23.26 -45.22
CA ILE A 18 -6.57 -22.37 -44.54
C ILE A 18 -7.05 -20.90 -44.63
N LEU A 19 -7.63 -20.49 -45.76
CA LEU A 19 -8.20 -19.15 -45.88
C LEU A 19 -9.48 -18.96 -45.04
N PHE A 20 -10.32 -20.01 -44.89
CA PHE A 20 -11.50 -19.98 -44.01
C PHE A 20 -11.11 -20.09 -42.54
N ALA A 21 -10.06 -20.86 -42.19
CA ALA A 21 -9.51 -20.86 -40.83
C ALA A 21 -8.80 -19.54 -40.48
N ALA A 22 -8.22 -18.86 -41.45
CA ALA A 22 -7.67 -17.51 -41.27
C ALA A 22 -8.76 -16.41 -41.22
N LEU A 23 -9.92 -16.61 -41.88
CA LEU A 23 -11.04 -15.66 -41.83
C LEU A 23 -11.97 -15.89 -40.62
N SER A 24 -11.97 -17.08 -40.01
CA SER A 24 -12.74 -17.35 -38.77
C SER A 24 -11.93 -17.11 -37.50
N ALA A 25 -10.63 -16.84 -37.61
CA ALA A 25 -9.77 -16.37 -36.52
C ALA A 25 -9.67 -14.84 -36.45
N THR A 26 -10.43 -14.11 -37.25
CA THR A 26 -10.79 -12.73 -36.94
C THR A 26 -11.96 -12.74 -35.95
N THR A 27 -11.78 -13.40 -34.80
CA THR A 27 -12.40 -12.90 -33.59
C THR A 27 -12.01 -11.43 -33.52
N SER A 28 -12.98 -10.57 -33.58
CA SER A 28 -12.88 -9.15 -33.41
C SER A 28 -11.88 -8.83 -32.29
N LEU A 29 -10.59 -8.66 -32.64
CA LEU A 29 -9.77 -7.70 -31.98
C LEU A 29 -10.49 -6.37 -32.25
N HIS A 30 -11.51 -6.08 -31.46
CA HIS A 30 -11.82 -4.70 -31.22
C HIS A 30 -10.51 -4.13 -30.73
N ALA A 31 -9.85 -3.33 -31.56
CA ALA A 31 -8.73 -2.53 -31.11
C ALA A 31 -9.25 -1.81 -29.88
N GLN A 32 -8.81 -2.26 -28.70
CA GLN A 32 -9.17 -1.64 -27.43
C GLN A 32 -8.66 -0.21 -27.55
N THR A 33 -9.55 0.72 -27.83
CA THR A 33 -9.19 2.13 -28.01
C THR A 33 -8.80 2.68 -26.65
N THR A 34 -7.71 3.42 -26.60
CA THR A 34 -7.31 4.14 -25.39
C THR A 34 -8.42 5.12 -24.99
N THR A 35 -8.64 5.28 -23.69
CA THR A 35 -9.72 6.11 -23.17
C THR A 35 -9.54 7.59 -23.48
N PRO A 36 -10.62 8.39 -23.62
CA PRO A 36 -10.55 9.84 -23.69
C PRO A 36 -9.74 10.47 -22.56
N ALA A 37 -9.89 9.99 -21.31
CA ALA A 37 -9.12 10.49 -20.16
C ALA A 37 -7.61 10.33 -20.38
N TRP A 38 -7.16 9.16 -20.83
CA TRP A 38 -5.75 8.92 -21.16
C TRP A 38 -5.28 9.81 -22.32
N GLN A 39 -6.08 9.97 -23.36
CA GLN A 39 -5.76 10.83 -24.50
C GLN A 39 -5.55 12.29 -24.07
N LYS A 40 -6.44 12.81 -23.21
CA LYS A 40 -6.31 14.17 -22.63
C LYS A 40 -5.03 14.32 -21.83
N PHE A 41 -4.69 13.34 -21.00
CA PHE A 41 -3.44 13.34 -20.23
C PHE A 41 -2.20 13.37 -21.14
N VAL A 42 -2.14 12.48 -22.13
CA VAL A 42 -1.00 12.40 -23.07
C VAL A 42 -0.79 13.67 -23.87
N ASN A 43 -1.89 14.32 -24.25
CA ASN A 43 -1.89 15.54 -25.06
C ASN A 43 -1.79 16.83 -24.23
N ASN A 44 -1.67 16.74 -22.91
CA ASN A 44 -1.70 17.88 -21.99
C ASN A 44 -2.91 18.80 -22.24
N ALA A 45 -4.09 18.20 -22.42
CA ALA A 45 -5.31 18.96 -22.71
C ALA A 45 -5.72 19.82 -21.49
N ASP A 46 -6.28 21.00 -21.74
CA ASP A 46 -6.70 21.93 -20.69
C ASP A 46 -7.77 21.34 -19.75
N ASP A 47 -8.58 20.41 -20.25
CA ASP A 47 -9.62 19.69 -19.52
C ASP A 47 -9.17 18.30 -19.01
N ASN A 48 -7.85 18.06 -18.94
CA ASN A 48 -7.30 16.86 -18.33
C ASN A 48 -7.58 16.84 -16.82
N VAL A 49 -8.11 15.72 -16.32
CA VAL A 49 -8.42 15.51 -14.89
C VAL A 49 -7.44 14.56 -14.19
N LEU A 50 -6.55 13.91 -14.94
CA LEU A 50 -5.60 12.95 -14.38
C LEU A 50 -4.33 13.66 -13.90
N LEU A 51 -3.90 13.32 -12.69
CA LEU A 51 -2.58 13.69 -12.19
C LEU A 51 -1.51 12.70 -12.68
N ASP A 52 -0.25 13.11 -12.61
CA ASP A 52 0.89 12.23 -12.89
C ASP A 52 1.35 11.51 -11.62
N PHE A 53 0.99 10.23 -11.49
CA PHE A 53 1.35 9.36 -10.38
C PHE A 53 2.67 8.62 -10.60
N SER A 54 3.34 8.80 -11.73
CA SER A 54 4.54 8.04 -12.10
C SER A 54 5.73 8.23 -11.17
N TYR A 55 5.69 9.23 -10.30
CA TYR A 55 6.74 9.51 -9.32
C TYR A 55 6.56 8.75 -7.99
N ALA A 56 5.55 7.91 -7.85
CA ALA A 56 5.37 7.08 -6.66
C ALA A 56 6.35 5.91 -6.63
N GLY A 57 6.78 5.53 -5.41
CA GLY A 57 7.71 4.44 -5.18
C GLY A 57 9.18 4.86 -5.08
N TYR A 58 10.02 3.89 -4.79
CA TYR A 58 11.45 4.04 -4.53
C TYR A 58 12.15 4.82 -5.65
N HIS A 59 12.97 5.81 -5.29
CA HIS A 59 13.65 6.72 -6.21
C HIS A 59 12.73 7.19 -7.34
N HIS A 60 11.53 7.69 -6.97
CA HIS A 60 10.52 8.15 -7.94
C HIS A 60 10.08 7.08 -8.95
N GLY A 61 10.07 5.80 -8.54
CA GLY A 61 9.69 4.68 -9.40
C GLY A 61 10.69 4.32 -10.51
N THR A 62 11.88 4.97 -10.55
CA THR A 62 12.87 4.73 -11.61
C THR A 62 13.57 3.39 -11.48
N GLU A 63 13.78 2.94 -10.26
CA GLU A 63 14.55 1.73 -9.94
C GLU A 63 14.00 1.02 -8.71
N GLN A 64 14.64 -0.07 -8.34
CA GLN A 64 14.38 -0.84 -7.11
C GLN A 64 15.69 -1.01 -6.34
N PRO A 65 15.62 -1.23 -5.02
CA PRO A 65 16.78 -1.61 -4.22
C PRO A 65 17.44 -2.87 -4.78
N VAL A 66 18.76 -2.99 -4.60
CA VAL A 66 19.51 -4.17 -5.04
C VAL A 66 18.80 -5.45 -4.59
N ASP A 67 18.43 -6.32 -5.55
CA ASP A 67 17.82 -7.61 -5.26
C ASP A 67 18.89 -8.71 -5.29
N GLU A 68 19.18 -9.23 -4.11
CA GLU A 68 20.13 -10.32 -3.91
C GLU A 68 19.64 -11.20 -2.74
N ARG A 69 19.54 -12.50 -3.01
CA ARG A 69 19.02 -13.45 -2.02
C ARG A 69 20.08 -13.85 -0.99
N ASP A 70 21.32 -14.01 -1.44
CA ASP A 70 22.43 -14.29 -0.52
C ASP A 70 22.80 -13.02 0.25
N VAL A 71 22.65 -13.06 1.56
CA VAL A 71 22.88 -11.92 2.44
C VAL A 71 24.31 -11.41 2.43
N TYR A 72 25.30 -12.31 2.29
CA TYR A 72 26.70 -11.91 2.28
C TYR A 72 27.12 -11.32 0.94
N VAL A 73 26.54 -11.81 -0.16
CA VAL A 73 26.71 -11.20 -1.49
C VAL A 73 26.04 -9.82 -1.51
N LEU A 74 24.83 -9.70 -0.96
CA LEU A 74 24.15 -8.41 -0.83
C LEU A 74 24.98 -7.41 -0.03
N ALA A 75 25.46 -7.82 1.14
CA ALA A 75 26.30 -6.98 2.00
C ALA A 75 27.55 -6.48 1.28
N LYS A 76 28.21 -7.36 0.52
CA LYS A 76 29.39 -7.00 -0.28
C LYS A 76 29.04 -5.99 -1.37
N LYS A 77 27.92 -6.17 -2.07
CA LYS A 77 27.45 -5.24 -3.12
C LYS A 77 27.17 -3.85 -2.56
N LEU A 78 26.55 -3.78 -1.36
CA LEU A 78 26.17 -2.52 -0.71
C LEU A 78 27.28 -1.90 0.15
N GLY A 79 28.33 -2.65 0.49
CA GLY A 79 29.32 -2.23 1.48
C GLY A 79 28.79 -2.22 2.91
N TYR A 80 27.84 -3.11 3.25
CA TYR A 80 27.16 -3.19 4.54
C TYR A 80 27.77 -4.29 5.40
N THR A 81 27.60 -4.16 6.73
CA THR A 81 27.98 -5.19 7.70
C THR A 81 26.78 -6.08 8.00
N VAL A 82 26.97 -7.41 7.97
CA VAL A 82 25.94 -8.38 8.37
C VAL A 82 26.02 -8.62 9.87
N TYR A 83 24.88 -8.51 10.53
CA TYR A 83 24.65 -8.88 11.93
C TYR A 83 23.68 -10.07 11.94
N ASN A 84 24.20 -11.29 12.03
CA ASN A 84 23.39 -12.49 12.17
C ASN A 84 22.85 -12.58 13.61
N VAL A 85 21.53 -12.67 13.78
CA VAL A 85 20.89 -12.68 15.09
C VAL A 85 21.35 -13.86 15.96
N CYS A 86 21.68 -15.00 15.34
CA CYS A 86 22.18 -16.17 16.06
C CYS A 86 23.56 -15.93 16.70
N ASP A 87 24.43 -15.12 16.10
CA ASP A 87 25.73 -14.74 16.66
C ASP A 87 25.59 -13.83 17.89
N HIS A 88 24.37 -13.35 18.16
CA HIS A 88 24.06 -12.45 19.27
C HIS A 88 23.17 -13.12 20.34
N GLY A 89 22.86 -14.40 20.16
CA GLY A 89 22.17 -15.23 21.16
C GLY A 89 20.73 -15.60 20.80
N ALA A 90 20.26 -15.30 19.58
CA ALA A 90 18.99 -15.83 19.10
C ALA A 90 19.11 -17.33 18.79
N ILE A 91 18.12 -18.12 19.15
CA ILE A 91 18.05 -19.56 18.90
C ILE A 91 16.72 -19.88 18.23
N PRO A 92 16.71 -20.07 16.90
CA PRO A 92 15.46 -20.33 16.19
C PRO A 92 14.78 -21.61 16.70
N ASN A 93 13.45 -21.60 16.73
CA ASN A 93 12.58 -22.74 17.05
C ASN A 93 12.67 -23.26 18.49
N ASP A 94 13.25 -22.53 19.44
CA ASP A 94 13.36 -22.98 20.86
C ASP A 94 12.14 -22.56 21.69
N GLY A 95 11.25 -21.72 21.17
CA GLY A 95 10.05 -21.23 21.86
C GLY A 95 10.33 -20.15 22.92
N ILE A 96 11.55 -19.60 22.97
CA ILE A 96 11.98 -18.55 23.88
C ILE A 96 12.10 -17.22 23.11
N SER A 97 11.92 -16.08 23.82
CA SER A 97 12.05 -14.76 23.18
C SER A 97 13.49 -14.46 22.76
N ASP A 98 13.67 -14.16 21.49
CA ASP A 98 14.93 -13.72 20.87
C ASP A 98 15.11 -12.20 20.91
N ARG A 99 14.17 -11.48 21.54
CA ARG A 99 14.15 -10.03 21.61
C ARG A 99 15.48 -9.44 22.11
N ALA A 100 16.05 -10.03 23.15
CA ALA A 100 17.32 -9.57 23.74
C ALA A 100 18.48 -9.63 22.74
N ALA A 101 18.52 -10.63 21.86
CA ALA A 101 19.55 -10.74 20.81
C ALA A 101 19.40 -9.62 19.78
N PHE A 102 18.17 -9.32 19.37
CA PHE A 102 17.88 -8.22 18.44
C PHE A 102 18.21 -6.86 19.06
N GLU A 103 17.86 -6.62 20.33
CA GLU A 103 18.20 -5.39 21.06
C GLU A 103 19.71 -5.18 21.19
N LYS A 104 20.50 -6.24 21.44
CA LYS A 104 21.96 -6.18 21.45
C LYS A 104 22.53 -5.71 20.11
N ILE A 105 21.95 -6.17 19.00
CA ILE A 105 22.38 -5.74 17.66
C ILE A 105 22.08 -4.26 17.45
N ILE A 106 20.85 -3.82 17.78
CA ILE A 106 20.46 -2.40 17.66
C ILE A 106 21.41 -1.54 18.49
N GLU A 107 21.71 -1.94 19.73
CA GLU A 107 22.63 -1.22 20.59
C GLU A 107 24.06 -1.21 20.05
N LYS A 108 24.52 -2.31 19.47
CA LYS A 108 25.86 -2.41 18.86
C LYS A 108 26.00 -1.47 17.65
N ILE A 109 24.94 -1.31 16.86
CA ILE A 109 24.92 -0.41 15.69
C ILE A 109 24.84 1.06 16.12
N CYS A 110 23.90 1.39 17.01
CA CYS A 110 23.59 2.76 17.41
C CYS A 110 24.50 3.28 18.53
N GLY A 111 24.88 2.42 19.46
CA GLY A 111 25.40 2.83 20.77
C GLY A 111 24.34 3.54 21.63
N ARG A 112 24.67 3.79 22.89
CA ARG A 112 23.82 4.54 23.82
C ARG A 112 24.48 5.85 24.23
N ASN A 113 23.67 6.88 24.32
CA ASN A 113 24.08 8.14 24.94
C ASN A 113 24.33 7.90 26.43
N LYS A 114 25.54 8.17 26.91
CA LYS A 114 25.98 7.89 28.29
C LYS A 114 25.19 8.67 29.36
N THR A 115 24.67 9.85 28.99
CA THR A 115 23.93 10.73 29.91
C THR A 115 22.45 10.36 29.99
N THR A 116 21.83 10.05 28.83
CA THR A 116 20.38 9.84 28.75
C THR A 116 19.98 8.37 28.72
N GLY A 117 20.92 7.45 28.49
CA GLY A 117 20.67 6.03 28.27
C GLY A 117 19.94 5.68 26.97
N LYS A 118 19.54 6.68 26.17
CA LYS A 118 18.82 6.48 24.91
C LYS A 118 19.77 6.02 23.80
N LEU A 119 19.23 5.28 22.84
CA LEU A 119 19.95 4.96 21.60
C LEU A 119 20.34 6.24 20.86
N ASN A 120 21.56 6.28 20.34
CA ASN A 120 21.98 7.36 19.47
C ASN A 120 21.35 7.19 18.08
N ALA A 121 21.03 8.29 17.42
CA ALA A 121 20.65 8.27 16.01
C ALA A 121 21.82 7.79 15.13
N LYS A 122 21.53 6.94 14.16
CA LYS A 122 22.52 6.42 13.20
C LYS A 122 22.00 6.59 11.76
N PRO A 123 22.09 7.80 11.18
CA PRO A 123 21.55 8.07 9.84
C PRO A 123 22.05 7.12 8.76
N GLU A 124 23.32 6.70 8.83
CA GLU A 124 23.93 5.74 7.91
C GLU A 124 24.49 4.54 8.69
N ALA A 125 23.63 3.58 9.02
CA ALA A 125 24.04 2.37 9.74
C ALA A 125 24.88 1.44 8.85
N LYS A 126 24.55 1.35 7.57
CA LYS A 126 25.17 0.43 6.58
C LYS A 126 25.21 -1.00 7.13
N ALA A 127 24.05 -1.48 7.56
CA ALA A 127 23.90 -2.74 8.27
C ALA A 127 22.81 -3.61 7.67
N ILE A 128 23.02 -4.94 7.72
CA ILE A 128 21.98 -5.93 7.48
C ILE A 128 21.78 -6.72 8.75
N ILE A 129 20.61 -6.67 9.35
CA ILE A 129 20.22 -7.53 10.47
C ILE A 129 19.58 -8.78 9.88
N TYR A 130 20.29 -9.89 9.94
CA TYR A 130 19.93 -11.12 9.25
C TYR A 130 19.34 -12.15 10.21
N PHE A 131 18.16 -12.63 9.86
CA PHE A 131 17.48 -13.75 10.48
C PHE A 131 17.60 -14.96 9.56
N PRO A 132 18.44 -15.97 9.87
CA PRO A 132 18.48 -17.24 9.15
C PRO A 132 17.13 -17.96 9.14
N GLU A 133 17.09 -19.12 8.48
CA GLU A 133 15.91 -19.98 8.49
C GLU A 133 15.51 -20.37 9.91
N GLY A 134 14.23 -20.24 10.27
CA GLY A 134 13.65 -20.60 11.55
C GLY A 134 12.58 -19.63 12.04
N GLU A 135 11.98 -19.95 13.18
CA GLU A 135 10.99 -19.12 13.86
C GLU A 135 11.64 -18.41 15.04
N TYR A 136 11.52 -17.06 15.08
CA TYR A 136 12.10 -16.18 16.10
C TYR A 136 10.98 -15.42 16.81
N ILE A 137 10.92 -15.49 18.14
CA ILE A 137 9.95 -14.76 18.94
C ILE A 137 10.54 -13.39 19.30
N LEU A 138 9.97 -12.30 18.76
CA LEU A 138 10.39 -10.93 19.11
C LEU A 138 9.44 -10.23 20.10
N HIS A 139 8.31 -10.86 20.42
CA HIS A 139 7.44 -10.42 21.51
C HIS A 139 6.73 -11.60 22.15
N SER A 140 6.87 -11.68 23.47
CA SER A 140 6.11 -12.54 24.36
C SER A 140 5.64 -11.74 25.59
N LYS A 141 4.79 -12.33 26.43
CA LYS A 141 4.37 -11.71 27.70
C LYS A 141 5.54 -11.35 28.61
N ASP A 142 6.63 -12.11 28.52
CA ASP A 142 7.82 -11.93 29.39
C ASP A 142 8.65 -10.71 28.98
N ASP A 143 8.42 -10.17 27.77
CA ASP A 143 9.02 -8.92 27.26
C ASP A 143 8.26 -7.66 27.71
N ASN A 144 7.16 -7.82 28.44
CA ASN A 144 6.37 -6.70 28.94
C ASN A 144 7.02 -6.05 30.16
N THR A 145 6.77 -4.76 30.32
CA THR A 145 7.17 -3.99 31.51
C THR A 145 5.95 -3.80 32.40
N THR A 146 6.11 -4.14 33.69
CA THR A 146 5.09 -3.87 34.71
C THR A 146 5.50 -2.68 35.55
N ASN A 147 4.69 -1.64 35.59
CA ASN A 147 4.89 -0.51 36.49
C ASN A 147 4.68 -0.96 37.94
N ALA A 148 5.64 -0.75 38.81
CA ALA A 148 5.62 -1.24 40.18
C ALA A 148 4.50 -0.63 41.03
N GLU A 149 4.16 0.64 40.81
CA GLU A 149 3.16 1.39 41.58
C GLU A 149 1.75 1.13 41.08
N THR A 150 1.54 1.29 39.76
CA THR A 150 0.21 1.19 39.15
C THR A 150 -0.18 -0.22 38.76
N ARG A 151 0.76 -1.18 38.81
CA ARG A 151 0.60 -2.56 38.33
C ARG A 151 0.23 -2.68 36.87
N LYS A 152 0.33 -1.58 36.12
CA LYS A 152 0.03 -1.56 34.70
C LYS A 152 1.11 -2.30 33.92
N VAL A 153 0.65 -3.21 33.05
CA VAL A 153 1.49 -3.93 32.11
C VAL A 153 1.47 -3.19 30.77
N THR A 154 2.64 -2.98 30.16
CA THR A 154 2.79 -2.37 28.85
C THR A 154 3.83 -3.12 28.05
N SER A 155 3.60 -3.22 26.75
CA SER A 155 4.60 -3.72 25.81
C SER A 155 5.48 -2.58 25.28
N ASN A 156 6.73 -2.91 25.00
CA ASN A 156 7.70 -1.96 24.48
C ASN A 156 7.97 -2.20 23.00
N THR A 157 8.08 -1.10 22.24
CA THR A 157 8.49 -1.14 20.83
C THR A 157 9.99 -1.33 20.70
N LEU A 158 10.42 -2.20 19.80
CA LEU A 158 11.80 -2.26 19.29
C LEU A 158 12.03 -1.09 18.34
N ASN A 159 12.65 -0.01 18.84
CA ASN A 159 12.89 1.19 18.06
C ASN A 159 14.26 1.14 17.36
N LEU A 160 14.27 1.21 16.04
CA LEU A 160 15.47 1.37 15.23
C LEU A 160 15.57 2.83 14.77
N VAL A 161 16.48 3.58 15.36
CA VAL A 161 16.70 5.02 15.08
C VAL A 161 17.83 5.18 14.06
N MET A 162 17.69 4.53 12.89
CA MET A 162 18.74 4.43 11.89
C MET A 162 18.19 4.41 10.46
N GLY A 163 19.01 4.88 9.52
CA GLY A 163 18.86 4.70 8.08
C GLY A 163 19.91 3.74 7.52
N TYR A 164 19.82 3.41 6.23
CA TYR A 164 20.71 2.48 5.54
C TYR A 164 20.82 1.13 6.30
N VAL A 165 19.66 0.58 6.65
CA VAL A 165 19.55 -0.68 7.37
C VAL A 165 18.54 -1.61 6.69
N ILE A 166 18.89 -2.89 6.60
CA ILE A 166 18.01 -3.92 6.06
C ILE A 166 17.76 -4.98 7.13
N ILE A 167 16.49 -5.27 7.45
CA ILE A 167 16.09 -6.46 8.17
C ILE A 167 15.78 -7.51 7.11
N LYS A 168 16.56 -8.60 7.09
CA LYS A 168 16.47 -9.62 6.06
C LYS A 168 16.30 -11.02 6.62
N GLY A 169 15.31 -11.75 6.09
CA GLY A 169 15.18 -13.18 6.31
C GLY A 169 15.86 -14.02 5.22
N ALA A 170 15.84 -15.35 5.41
CA ALA A 170 16.30 -16.33 4.42
C ALA A 170 15.24 -16.60 3.31
N GLY A 171 14.02 -16.16 3.50
CA GLY A 171 12.88 -16.32 2.61
C GLY A 171 11.57 -16.24 3.37
N ARG A 172 10.47 -15.83 2.69
CA ARG A 172 9.14 -15.72 3.33
C ARG A 172 8.61 -17.08 3.83
N ASP A 173 9.05 -18.16 3.22
CA ASP A 173 8.72 -19.54 3.56
C ASP A 173 9.71 -20.18 4.56
N LYS A 174 10.74 -19.45 4.97
CA LYS A 174 11.86 -19.95 5.79
C LYS A 174 12.05 -19.20 7.09
N THR A 175 11.93 -17.88 7.08
CA THR A 175 12.13 -17.05 8.28
C THR A 175 10.80 -16.50 8.77
N PHE A 176 10.47 -16.81 10.01
CA PHE A 176 9.25 -16.37 10.67
C PHE A 176 9.58 -15.53 11.90
N ILE A 177 9.09 -14.30 11.95
CA ILE A 177 9.19 -13.41 13.11
C ILE A 177 7.84 -13.41 13.82
N LYS A 178 7.81 -13.89 15.04
CA LYS A 178 6.59 -14.18 15.79
C LYS A 178 6.31 -13.19 16.90
N MET A 179 5.06 -12.81 17.00
CA MET A 179 4.44 -12.19 18.17
C MET A 179 3.67 -13.29 18.92
N GLU A 180 4.29 -13.87 19.95
CA GLU A 180 3.70 -15.00 20.70
C GLU A 180 2.50 -14.56 21.54
N ASP A 181 2.56 -13.36 22.10
CA ASP A 181 1.52 -12.75 22.91
C ASP A 181 1.11 -11.38 22.35
N PRO A 182 -0.09 -10.88 22.70
CA PRO A 182 -0.56 -9.58 22.23
C PRO A 182 0.25 -8.42 22.84
N MET A 183 0.50 -7.40 22.03
CA MET A 183 1.12 -6.14 22.48
C MET A 183 0.18 -5.40 23.44
N GLN A 184 0.55 -5.29 24.69
CA GLN A 184 -0.26 -4.62 25.73
C GLN A 184 -0.42 -3.13 25.44
N PRO A 185 -1.64 -2.58 25.47
CA PRO A 185 -1.92 -1.20 25.10
C PRO A 185 -1.41 -0.21 26.14
N THR A 186 -1.05 0.98 25.67
CA THR A 186 -0.72 2.10 26.58
C THR A 186 -1.95 2.62 27.33
N ASN A 187 -3.14 2.46 26.73
CA ASN A 187 -4.43 2.72 27.35
C ASN A 187 -5.47 1.68 26.88
N PRO A 188 -5.91 0.73 27.73
CA PRO A 188 -6.82 -0.34 27.33
C PRO A 188 -8.23 0.17 26.90
N ASN A 189 -8.59 1.39 27.25
CA ASN A 189 -9.85 2.02 26.82
C ASN A 189 -9.74 2.63 25.42
N ILE A 190 -8.58 2.60 24.79
CA ILE A 190 -8.35 3.10 23.44
C ILE A 190 -7.90 1.92 22.57
N MET A 191 -8.79 1.45 21.71
CA MET A 191 -8.63 0.23 20.93
C MET A 191 -7.39 0.20 20.03
N TYR A 192 -6.88 1.35 19.60
CA TYR A 192 -5.68 1.47 18.76
C TYR A 192 -4.40 1.84 19.53
N SER A 193 -4.40 1.80 20.89
CA SER A 193 -3.27 2.26 21.70
C SER A 193 -2.16 1.21 21.92
N SER A 194 -2.30 0.00 21.40
CA SER A 194 -1.22 -0.99 21.43
C SER A 194 -0.04 -0.50 20.59
N PRO A 195 1.20 -0.62 21.08
CA PRO A 195 2.39 -0.23 20.34
C PRO A 195 2.67 -1.17 19.17
N LYS A 196 3.51 -0.76 18.24
CA LYS A 196 4.09 -1.64 17.22
C LYS A 196 5.22 -2.48 17.82
N MET A 197 5.41 -3.71 17.37
CA MET A 197 6.53 -4.54 17.82
C MET A 197 7.87 -3.94 17.36
N ILE A 198 8.00 -3.63 16.07
CA ILE A 198 9.18 -2.99 15.48
C ILE A 198 8.77 -1.65 14.88
N SER A 199 9.51 -0.59 15.21
CA SER A 199 9.37 0.74 14.59
C SER A 199 10.72 1.23 14.09
N ILE A 200 10.86 1.42 12.80
CA ILE A 200 12.06 2.00 12.20
C ILE A 200 11.76 3.48 11.93
N ARG A 201 12.45 4.37 12.67
CA ARG A 201 11.94 5.73 12.79
C ARG A 201 13.00 6.81 12.99
N HIS A 202 12.78 7.98 12.39
CA HIS A 202 13.43 9.20 12.79
C HIS A 202 12.63 9.85 13.96
N ASN A 203 13.32 10.36 14.97
CA ASN A 203 12.69 10.92 16.18
C ASN A 203 12.06 12.31 15.99
N GLY A 204 12.21 12.91 14.79
CA GLY A 204 11.61 14.20 14.44
C GLY A 204 12.38 15.44 14.95
N GLY A 205 13.54 15.27 15.55
CA GLY A 205 14.38 16.42 15.92
C GLY A 205 14.78 17.22 14.68
N GLY A 206 14.57 18.54 14.69
CA GLY A 206 14.85 19.40 13.54
C GLY A 206 13.75 19.44 12.47
N ASP A 207 12.64 18.73 12.68
CA ASP A 207 11.50 18.73 11.76
C ASP A 207 10.66 20.01 11.87
N ASN A 208 9.93 20.35 10.77
CA ASN A 208 9.01 21.49 10.71
C ASN A 208 9.61 22.90 10.87
N ASN A 209 10.91 23.08 10.79
CA ASN A 209 11.50 24.43 10.74
C ASN A 209 11.20 25.09 9.40
N ILE A 210 10.71 26.31 9.39
CA ILE A 210 10.45 27.07 8.16
C ILE A 210 11.79 27.46 7.53
N LEU A 211 11.96 27.06 6.27
CA LEU A 211 13.12 27.38 5.45
C LEU A 211 12.87 28.62 4.60
N ALA A 212 11.68 28.70 3.99
CA ALA A 212 11.27 29.81 3.13
C ALA A 212 9.75 29.95 3.10
N LYS A 213 9.24 31.16 2.81
CA LYS A 213 7.82 31.40 2.53
C LYS A 213 7.58 31.36 1.02
N VAL A 214 6.49 30.75 0.62
CA VAL A 214 6.07 30.73 -0.78
C VAL A 214 5.49 32.09 -1.17
N THR A 215 5.96 32.63 -2.29
CA THR A 215 5.55 33.96 -2.81
C THR A 215 4.88 33.89 -4.18
N GLY A 216 5.04 32.80 -4.92
CA GLY A 216 4.43 32.55 -6.22
C GLY A 216 3.34 31.50 -6.18
N SER A 217 2.40 31.57 -7.13
CA SER A 217 1.40 30.52 -7.34
C SER A 217 1.97 29.36 -8.15
N ALA A 218 1.46 28.15 -7.93
CA ALA A 218 1.74 26.99 -8.77
C ALA A 218 0.46 26.20 -9.04
N LYS A 219 0.40 25.55 -10.19
CA LYS A 219 -0.68 24.62 -10.57
C LYS A 219 -0.28 23.18 -10.22
N LYS A 220 -1.26 22.30 -10.14
CA LYS A 220 -1.03 20.86 -10.13
C LYS A 220 -0.23 20.47 -11.38
N GLY A 221 0.85 19.72 -11.21
CA GLY A 221 1.77 19.35 -12.28
C GLY A 221 3.00 20.25 -12.45
N ASP A 222 3.02 21.44 -11.85
CA ASP A 222 4.20 22.30 -11.88
C ASP A 222 5.36 21.65 -11.09
N MET A 223 6.59 21.86 -11.58
CA MET A 223 7.82 21.28 -11.00
C MET A 223 8.58 22.29 -10.13
N SER A 224 8.04 23.46 -9.87
CA SER A 224 8.75 24.52 -9.17
C SER A 224 7.83 25.50 -8.47
N ILE A 225 8.40 26.24 -7.50
CA ILE A 225 7.70 27.27 -6.74
C ILE A 225 8.63 28.46 -6.48
N GLU A 226 8.08 29.66 -6.45
CA GLU A 226 8.79 30.88 -6.04
C GLU A 226 8.69 31.09 -4.53
N VAL A 227 9.81 31.44 -3.91
CA VAL A 227 9.92 31.69 -2.47
C VAL A 227 10.52 33.06 -2.17
N ASP A 228 10.44 33.51 -0.93
CA ASP A 228 11.06 34.77 -0.49
C ASP A 228 12.61 34.67 -0.50
N TYR A 229 13.18 33.64 0.10
CA TYR A 229 14.61 33.39 0.17
C TYR A 229 14.93 31.90 0.12
N ALA A 230 15.70 31.45 -0.87
CA ALA A 230 16.10 30.05 -0.99
C ALA A 230 17.41 29.69 -0.25
N SER A 231 18.03 30.64 0.48
CA SER A 231 19.38 30.50 1.04
C SER A 231 19.55 29.41 2.11
N LYS A 232 18.46 28.86 2.63
CA LYS A 232 18.45 27.76 3.62
C LYS A 232 18.10 26.40 3.00
N ILE A 233 17.92 26.35 1.69
CA ILE A 233 17.55 25.15 0.94
C ILE A 233 18.74 24.73 0.10
N ASN A 234 19.05 23.44 0.05
CA ASN A 234 20.13 22.91 -0.78
C ASN A 234 19.58 21.92 -1.81
N VAL A 235 20.28 21.78 -2.94
CA VAL A 235 20.00 20.74 -3.93
C VAL A 235 20.21 19.37 -3.27
N GLY A 236 19.28 18.45 -3.49
CA GLY A 236 19.25 17.12 -2.89
C GLY A 236 18.48 17.04 -1.57
N ASP A 237 18.24 18.17 -0.88
CA ASP A 237 17.44 18.17 0.35
C ASP A 237 16.02 17.63 0.09
N TRP A 238 15.50 16.88 1.05
CA TRP A 238 14.08 16.58 1.14
C TRP A 238 13.39 17.62 2.04
N VAL A 239 12.31 18.19 1.53
CA VAL A 239 11.55 19.26 2.20
C VAL A 239 10.06 18.95 2.22
N LYS A 240 9.30 19.70 3.00
CA LYS A 240 7.83 19.75 2.94
C LYS A 240 7.38 21.06 2.33
N LEU A 241 6.64 20.99 1.23
CA LEU A 241 5.77 22.08 0.80
C LEU A 241 4.51 21.99 1.65
N PHE A 242 4.30 22.96 2.52
CA PHE A 242 3.39 22.88 3.63
C PHE A 242 2.35 23.98 3.63
N LEU A 243 1.11 23.61 3.93
CA LEU A 243 0.02 24.52 4.23
C LEU A 243 -0.72 24.07 5.49
N LEU A 244 -1.00 25.01 6.38
CA LEU A 244 -2.06 24.90 7.37
C LEU A 244 -2.81 26.25 7.38
N SER A 245 -3.95 26.30 6.72
CA SER A 245 -4.70 27.55 6.53
C SER A 245 -6.11 27.45 7.11
N LYS A 246 -6.49 28.46 7.88
CA LYS A 246 -7.85 28.68 8.39
C LYS A 246 -8.64 29.70 7.56
N ASP A 247 -8.06 30.14 6.45
CA ASP A 247 -8.71 31.08 5.55
C ASP A 247 -9.99 30.45 4.98
N LYS A 248 -11.10 31.18 5.08
CA LYS A 248 -12.42 30.68 4.64
C LYS A 248 -12.48 30.44 3.13
N ASN A 249 -11.72 31.18 2.33
CA ASN A 249 -11.66 30.99 0.90
C ASN A 249 -10.86 29.71 0.59
N ALA A 250 -9.73 29.47 1.30
CA ALA A 250 -8.98 28.23 1.17
C ALA A 250 -9.86 27.03 1.50
N ILE A 251 -10.63 27.07 2.59
CA ILE A 251 -11.55 25.99 2.98
C ILE A 251 -12.64 25.79 1.92
N LYS A 252 -13.20 26.87 1.38
CA LYS A 252 -14.22 26.80 0.35
C LYS A 252 -13.68 26.24 -0.97
N GLU A 253 -12.50 26.65 -1.38
CA GLU A 253 -11.83 26.13 -2.58
C GLU A 253 -11.51 24.64 -2.44
N GLU A 254 -10.99 24.22 -1.26
CA GLU A 254 -10.63 22.83 -0.98
C GLU A 254 -11.82 21.90 -1.00
N LEU A 255 -12.99 22.33 -0.56
CA LEU A 255 -14.19 21.50 -0.46
C LEU A 255 -15.11 21.60 -1.69
N TYR A 256 -14.78 22.47 -2.68
CA TYR A 256 -15.62 22.60 -3.87
C TYR A 256 -15.88 21.24 -4.55
N PRO A 257 -17.13 20.92 -4.94
CA PRO A 257 -18.32 21.78 -5.03
C PRO A 257 -19.19 21.84 -3.75
N TYR A 258 -18.71 21.33 -2.64
CA TYR A 258 -19.49 21.25 -1.39
C TYR A 258 -19.12 22.33 -0.39
N ASP A 259 -20.03 22.60 0.53
CA ASP A 259 -19.81 23.53 1.63
C ASP A 259 -19.27 22.80 2.86
N VAL A 260 -18.49 23.54 3.67
CA VAL A 260 -18.00 23.05 4.96
C VAL A 260 -19.16 22.79 5.92
N GLN A 261 -19.10 21.67 6.64
CA GLN A 261 -20.08 21.30 7.66
C GLN A 261 -19.46 21.35 9.05
N ALA A 262 -20.26 21.63 10.07
CA ALA A 262 -19.79 21.71 11.45
C ALA A 262 -19.12 20.40 11.93
N SER A 263 -19.59 19.24 11.42
CA SER A 263 -19.01 17.92 11.70
C SER A 263 -17.61 17.70 11.10
N MET A 264 -17.17 18.54 10.19
CA MET A 264 -15.83 18.45 9.60
C MET A 264 -14.80 19.24 10.44
N SER A 265 -14.69 18.93 11.73
CA SER A 265 -13.89 19.72 12.67
C SER A 265 -12.42 19.83 12.26
N ASN A 266 -11.85 18.82 11.62
CA ASN A 266 -10.46 18.85 11.18
C ASN A 266 -10.15 19.87 10.06
N ILE A 267 -11.15 20.32 9.28
CA ILE A 267 -10.96 21.26 8.17
C ILE A 267 -11.69 22.58 8.35
N ASN A 268 -12.68 22.67 9.23
CA ASN A 268 -13.50 23.87 9.40
C ASN A 268 -12.78 25.05 10.07
N GLY A 269 -11.54 24.84 10.56
CA GLY A 269 -10.69 25.86 11.15
C GLY A 269 -11.09 26.29 12.56
N SER A 270 -11.94 25.52 13.27
CA SER A 270 -12.40 25.85 14.62
C SER A 270 -11.35 25.61 15.70
N GLY A 271 -10.46 24.63 15.53
CA GLY A 271 -9.37 24.30 16.45
C GLY A 271 -8.00 24.82 16.01
N GLU A 272 -7.02 24.80 16.89
CA GLU A 272 -5.67 25.34 16.62
C GLU A 272 -4.95 24.64 15.46
N LYS A 273 -5.14 23.32 15.34
CA LYS A 273 -4.51 22.47 14.29
C LYS A 273 -5.46 22.13 13.15
N GLU A 274 -6.57 22.83 13.05
CA GLU A 274 -7.62 22.59 12.07
C GLU A 274 -7.55 23.62 10.94
N GLY A 275 -8.07 23.27 9.78
CA GLY A 275 -8.01 24.04 8.55
C GLY A 275 -7.55 23.18 7.38
N VAL A 276 -7.37 23.81 6.23
CA VAL A 276 -6.77 23.13 5.07
C VAL A 276 -5.32 22.79 5.39
N ASN A 277 -5.02 21.50 5.44
CA ASN A 277 -3.69 21.00 5.77
C ASN A 277 -3.14 20.17 4.62
N VAL A 278 -2.03 20.64 4.03
CA VAL A 278 -1.30 19.96 2.95
C VAL A 278 0.13 19.72 3.39
N VAL A 279 0.61 18.50 3.16
CA VAL A 279 1.99 18.11 3.47
C VAL A 279 2.55 17.35 2.27
N ASP A 280 2.99 18.09 1.25
CA ASP A 280 3.62 17.48 0.08
C ASP A 280 5.14 17.44 0.29
N ARG A 281 5.76 16.26 0.13
CA ARG A 281 7.20 16.06 0.35
C ARG A 281 7.90 16.00 -0.98
N HIS A 282 8.96 16.80 -1.11
CA HIS A 282 9.69 16.98 -2.35
C HIS A 282 11.19 16.88 -2.14
N GLN A 283 11.87 16.31 -3.14
CA GLN A 283 13.31 16.41 -3.24
C GLN A 283 13.68 17.62 -4.11
N ILE A 284 14.67 18.39 -3.65
CA ILE A 284 15.13 19.60 -4.36
C ILE A 284 16.04 19.19 -5.51
N LYS A 285 15.62 19.46 -6.74
CA LYS A 285 16.39 19.22 -7.97
C LYS A 285 17.36 20.33 -8.29
N ALA A 286 16.91 21.58 -8.20
CA ALA A 286 17.70 22.76 -8.53
C ALA A 286 17.16 24.00 -7.83
N ILE A 287 17.99 25.04 -7.75
CA ILE A 287 17.64 26.36 -7.21
C ILE A 287 18.12 27.42 -8.20
N GLU A 288 17.20 28.26 -8.68
CA GLU A 288 17.46 29.34 -9.64
C GLU A 288 17.02 30.69 -9.01
N GLY A 289 17.92 31.36 -8.31
CA GLY A 289 17.56 32.53 -7.51
C GLY A 289 16.63 32.16 -6.37
N ASN A 290 15.39 32.67 -6.41
CA ASN A 290 14.34 32.32 -5.45
C ASN A 290 13.34 31.28 -5.98
N ARG A 291 13.60 30.69 -7.15
CA ARG A 291 12.84 29.60 -7.71
C ARG A 291 13.40 28.28 -7.26
N VAL A 292 12.61 27.52 -6.52
CA VAL A 292 12.93 26.17 -6.05
C VAL A 292 12.30 25.16 -6.99
N ILE A 293 13.12 24.27 -7.57
CA ILE A 293 12.71 23.25 -8.54
C ILE A 293 12.77 21.90 -7.86
N PHE A 294 11.69 21.14 -7.96
CA PHE A 294 11.52 19.80 -7.37
C PHE A 294 11.83 18.69 -8.40
N GLU A 295 12.15 17.49 -7.91
CA GLU A 295 12.27 16.29 -8.77
C GLU A 295 10.91 15.81 -9.25
N GLU A 296 9.83 16.02 -8.48
CA GLU A 296 8.49 15.54 -8.74
C GLU A 296 7.47 16.69 -8.82
N PRO A 297 6.35 16.50 -9.54
CA PRO A 297 5.34 17.54 -9.70
C PRO A 297 4.60 17.84 -8.40
N ILE A 298 4.21 19.10 -8.23
CA ILE A 298 3.29 19.56 -7.18
C ILE A 298 1.92 18.95 -7.45
N MET A 299 1.34 18.31 -6.43
CA MET A 299 0.04 17.63 -6.57
C MET A 299 -1.15 18.42 -6.00
N HIS A 300 -0.91 19.59 -5.45
CA HIS A 300 -1.95 20.51 -4.96
C HIS A 300 -1.67 21.93 -5.47
N ALA A 301 -2.69 22.61 -5.98
CA ALA A 301 -2.53 24.00 -6.43
C ALA A 301 -2.09 24.90 -5.27
N VAL A 302 -1.14 25.78 -5.51
CA VAL A 302 -0.55 26.67 -4.52
C VAL A 302 -1.01 28.11 -4.75
N ASN A 303 -1.70 28.67 -3.78
CA ASN A 303 -2.03 30.07 -3.72
C ASN A 303 -1.26 30.70 -2.53
N PRO A 304 -0.26 31.58 -2.77
CA PRO A 304 0.60 32.12 -1.72
C PRO A 304 -0.18 32.93 -0.68
N ALA A 305 -1.36 33.44 -1.01
CA ALA A 305 -2.21 34.19 -0.08
C ALA A 305 -2.66 33.35 1.13
N TYR A 306 -2.62 32.02 1.04
CA TYR A 306 -3.05 31.12 2.10
C TYR A 306 -1.96 30.76 3.10
N GLY A 307 -0.72 31.23 2.89
CA GLY A 307 0.37 31.10 3.86
C GLY A 307 1.21 29.84 3.72
N TRP A 308 1.43 29.38 2.50
CA TRP A 308 2.33 28.28 2.19
C TRP A 308 3.78 28.57 2.57
N ASP A 309 4.48 27.54 3.01
CA ASP A 309 5.92 27.61 3.29
C ASP A 309 6.65 26.31 2.91
N ILE A 310 7.97 26.39 2.81
CA ILE A 310 8.86 25.22 2.70
C ILE A 310 9.46 24.97 4.08
N ARG A 311 9.39 23.72 4.55
CA ARG A 311 9.88 23.29 5.86
C ARG A 311 10.88 22.16 5.77
N THR A 312 11.73 22.05 6.79
CA THR A 312 12.57 20.87 6.98
C THR A 312 11.72 19.61 7.10
N TYR A 313 12.26 18.53 6.56
CA TYR A 313 11.71 17.19 6.72
C TYR A 313 12.79 16.27 7.32
N ALA A 314 12.65 15.98 8.61
CA ALA A 314 13.56 15.10 9.33
C ALA A 314 13.21 13.63 9.05
N HIS A 315 14.12 12.89 8.43
CA HIS A 315 13.91 11.52 7.96
C HIS A 315 15.19 10.70 8.00
N TYR A 316 15.06 9.40 7.79
CA TYR A 316 16.14 8.49 7.37
C TYR A 316 15.83 7.94 5.99
N GLU A 317 16.82 7.31 5.37
CA GLU A 317 16.73 6.78 4.01
C GLU A 317 17.22 5.34 3.95
N GLU A 318 16.88 4.64 2.85
CA GLU A 318 17.43 3.33 2.49
C GLU A 318 17.20 2.27 3.56
N VAL A 319 15.96 2.21 4.08
CA VAL A 319 15.53 1.21 5.07
C VAL A 319 14.76 0.11 4.38
N GLY A 320 15.19 -1.14 4.57
CA GLY A 320 14.56 -2.32 3.98
C GLY A 320 14.06 -3.34 5.00
N VAL A 321 12.95 -4.00 4.69
CA VAL A 321 12.52 -5.24 5.34
C VAL A 321 12.14 -6.22 4.25
N GLU A 322 12.77 -7.41 4.22
CA GLU A 322 12.57 -8.33 3.12
C GLU A 322 12.78 -9.81 3.45
N ASP A 323 12.14 -10.65 2.63
CA ASP A 323 12.33 -12.12 2.63
C ASP A 323 12.01 -12.81 3.96
N LEU A 324 10.89 -12.45 4.61
CA LEU A 324 10.45 -13.04 5.89
C LEU A 324 8.92 -12.99 6.05
N THR A 325 8.41 -13.68 7.04
CA THR A 325 6.99 -13.67 7.42
C THR A 325 6.80 -13.23 8.87
N PHE A 326 5.93 -12.25 9.10
CA PHE A 326 5.44 -11.92 10.42
C PHE A 326 4.24 -12.80 10.80
N LYS A 327 4.29 -13.40 11.99
CA LYS A 327 3.21 -14.22 12.53
C LYS A 327 2.68 -13.63 13.83
N GLY A 328 1.38 -13.47 13.91
CA GLY A 328 0.66 -13.14 15.14
C GLY A 328 -0.35 -14.23 15.51
N LYS A 329 -1.25 -13.87 16.41
CA LYS A 329 -2.38 -14.70 16.85
C LYS A 329 -3.65 -13.87 16.93
N ALA A 330 -3.93 -13.06 15.90
CA ALA A 330 -5.21 -12.35 15.80
C ALA A 330 -6.36 -13.34 16.00
N LYS A 331 -7.42 -12.90 16.67
CA LYS A 331 -8.56 -13.76 17.01
C LYS A 331 -9.25 -14.28 15.74
N ASP A 332 -9.74 -15.51 15.79
CA ASP A 332 -10.58 -16.07 14.72
C ASP A 332 -11.95 -15.37 14.64
N ASN A 333 -12.45 -14.88 15.77
CA ASN A 333 -13.70 -14.15 15.90
C ASN A 333 -13.48 -12.63 16.01
N PHE A 334 -12.58 -12.08 15.20
CA PHE A 334 -12.36 -10.64 15.13
C PHE A 334 -13.66 -9.85 14.97
N HIS A 335 -13.82 -8.81 15.80
CA HIS A 335 -14.92 -7.86 15.70
C HIS A 335 -14.38 -6.43 15.67
N HIS A 336 -14.65 -5.72 14.58
CA HIS A 336 -14.19 -4.35 14.38
C HIS A 336 -14.65 -3.43 15.52
N HIS A 337 -13.70 -2.74 16.13
CA HIS A 337 -13.88 -1.81 17.24
C HIS A 337 -14.45 -2.44 18.54
N ALA A 338 -14.33 -3.75 18.73
CA ALA A 338 -14.73 -4.37 20.00
C ALA A 338 -13.75 -4.08 21.15
N GLY A 339 -12.47 -3.91 20.82
CA GLY A 339 -11.46 -3.60 21.82
C GLY A 339 -10.05 -3.60 21.22
N TRP A 340 -9.06 -3.32 22.07
CA TRP A 340 -7.67 -3.29 21.63
C TRP A 340 -7.15 -4.69 21.24
N GLU A 341 -7.71 -5.76 21.80
CA GLU A 341 -7.37 -7.14 21.45
C GLU A 341 -7.75 -7.46 20.02
N ASP A 342 -8.84 -6.89 19.53
CA ASP A 342 -9.28 -7.05 18.15
C ASP A 342 -8.48 -6.14 17.21
N ASP A 343 -8.48 -4.83 17.49
CA ASP A 343 -7.98 -3.84 16.54
C ASP A 343 -6.44 -3.69 16.56
N GLY A 344 -5.79 -3.99 17.66
CA GLY A 344 -4.42 -3.55 17.85
C GLY A 344 -3.43 -4.55 18.48
N ALA A 345 -3.86 -5.73 18.86
CA ALA A 345 -3.01 -6.66 19.64
C ALA A 345 -1.73 -7.10 18.91
N TYR A 346 -1.80 -7.26 17.60
CA TYR A 346 -0.70 -7.79 16.78
C TYR A 346 -0.36 -6.80 15.67
N LYS A 347 0.62 -5.92 15.95
CA LYS A 347 1.13 -4.88 15.03
C LYS A 347 2.64 -5.07 14.85
N PRO A 348 3.09 -5.80 13.84
CA PRO A 348 4.50 -6.17 13.71
C PRO A 348 5.43 -5.02 13.35
N LEU A 349 5.04 -4.14 12.44
CA LEU A 349 5.99 -3.23 11.81
C LEU A 349 5.38 -1.86 11.49
N ASP A 350 6.16 -0.79 11.69
CA ASP A 350 5.92 0.50 11.04
C ASP A 350 7.22 1.19 10.61
N PHE A 351 7.11 2.00 9.57
CA PHE A 351 8.10 2.99 9.20
C PHE A 351 7.58 4.38 9.56
N MET A 352 8.44 5.21 10.15
CA MET A 352 8.09 6.59 10.45
C MET A 352 9.19 7.54 9.98
N ARG A 353 8.84 8.49 9.11
CA ARG A 353 9.77 9.44 8.50
C ARG A 353 10.92 8.73 7.80
N GLN A 354 10.56 7.89 6.85
CA GLN A 354 11.50 7.22 5.95
C GLN A 354 11.33 7.75 4.53
N VAL A 355 12.43 7.79 3.79
CA VAL A 355 12.46 8.12 2.38
C VAL A 355 13.15 6.99 1.63
N ASN A 356 12.75 6.72 0.38
CA ASN A 356 13.35 5.69 -0.46
C ASN A 356 13.57 4.37 0.31
N SER A 357 12.51 3.89 0.96
CA SER A 357 12.58 2.74 1.85
C SER A 357 11.54 1.71 1.47
N TRP A 358 11.76 0.43 1.83
CA TRP A 358 10.98 -0.63 1.25
C TRP A 358 10.63 -1.77 2.19
N VAL A 359 9.50 -2.42 1.85
CA VAL A 359 9.11 -3.75 2.34
C VAL A 359 8.84 -4.60 1.11
N ARG A 360 9.52 -5.73 0.94
CA ARG A 360 9.27 -6.61 -0.20
C ARG A 360 9.38 -8.09 0.17
N ARG A 361 8.48 -8.90 -0.39
CA ARG A 361 8.41 -10.33 -0.09
C ARG A 361 8.32 -10.58 1.41
N VAL A 362 7.41 -9.86 2.04
CA VAL A 362 7.10 -9.97 3.47
C VAL A 362 5.64 -10.34 3.60
N ASP A 363 5.37 -11.47 4.25
CA ASP A 363 4.02 -11.95 4.47
C ASP A 363 3.55 -11.70 5.90
N PHE A 364 2.24 -11.65 6.08
CA PHE A 364 1.60 -11.38 7.36
C PHE A 364 0.54 -12.44 7.66
N VAL A 365 0.70 -13.16 8.76
CA VAL A 365 -0.18 -14.27 9.15
C VAL A 365 -0.85 -14.00 10.49
N SER A 366 -2.18 -13.92 10.50
CA SER A 366 -2.99 -13.66 11.71
C SER A 366 -2.55 -12.39 12.46
N ILE A 367 -2.52 -11.25 11.75
CA ILE A 367 -2.07 -9.94 12.22
C ILE A 367 -3.27 -8.98 12.34
N SER A 368 -3.27 -8.13 13.37
CA SER A 368 -4.32 -7.11 13.56
C SER A 368 -4.16 -5.91 12.62
N GLU A 369 -2.96 -5.33 12.54
CA GLU A 369 -2.57 -4.29 11.57
C GLU A 369 -1.23 -4.67 10.95
N CYS A 370 -1.18 -4.89 9.64
CA CYS A 370 0.02 -5.45 9.01
C CYS A 370 1.18 -4.46 8.97
N MET A 371 1.00 -3.32 8.31
CA MET A 371 2.07 -2.35 8.12
C MET A 371 1.54 -0.92 7.98
N THR A 372 2.24 0.04 8.56
CA THR A 372 1.96 1.47 8.37
C THR A 372 3.21 2.21 7.94
N PHE A 373 3.11 2.98 6.86
CA PHE A 373 4.09 3.99 6.47
C PHE A 373 3.59 5.34 6.98
N SER A 374 4.24 5.88 8.01
CA SER A 374 3.84 7.14 8.64
C SER A 374 4.81 8.27 8.30
N GLU A 375 4.30 9.36 7.73
CA GLU A 375 5.11 10.53 7.37
C GLU A 375 6.27 10.20 6.42
N CYS A 376 6.11 9.18 5.57
CA CYS A 376 7.13 8.70 4.64
C CYS A 376 7.03 9.39 3.27
N ALA A 377 8.09 9.31 2.47
CA ALA A 377 8.09 9.73 1.07
C ALA A 377 8.77 8.68 0.19
N ASN A 378 8.20 8.41 -0.98
CA ASN A 378 8.78 7.49 -1.96
C ASN A 378 9.17 6.10 -1.41
N CYS A 379 8.42 5.64 -0.41
CA CYS A 379 8.54 4.29 0.12
C CYS A 379 7.62 3.33 -0.62
N PHE A 380 7.94 2.03 -0.60
CA PHE A 380 7.06 1.05 -1.19
C PHE A 380 6.90 -0.23 -0.37
N LEU A 381 5.78 -0.91 -0.60
CA LEU A 381 5.60 -2.32 -0.27
C LEU A 381 5.26 -3.06 -1.55
N LEU A 382 5.94 -4.16 -1.82
CA LEU A 382 5.75 -4.97 -3.03
C LEU A 382 5.83 -6.46 -2.72
N ASP A 383 4.86 -7.22 -3.24
CA ASP A 383 4.84 -8.68 -3.17
C ASP A 383 4.67 -9.18 -1.73
N SER A 384 3.44 -9.07 -1.22
CA SER A 384 3.07 -9.52 0.12
C SER A 384 1.78 -10.32 0.11
N GLU A 385 1.73 -11.36 0.93
CA GLU A 385 0.53 -12.15 1.21
C GLU A 385 0.05 -11.89 2.64
N ILE A 386 -1.26 -11.69 2.80
CA ILE A 386 -1.91 -11.55 4.11
C ILE A 386 -2.87 -12.71 4.26
N SER A 387 -2.69 -13.51 5.31
CA SER A 387 -3.41 -14.77 5.51
C SER A 387 -3.68 -15.08 6.99
N GLY A 388 -4.29 -16.24 7.23
CA GLY A 388 -4.68 -16.65 8.58
C GLY A 388 -5.90 -15.89 9.08
N ASN A 389 -6.02 -15.64 10.38
CA ASN A 389 -7.14 -14.93 10.94
C ASN A 389 -7.10 -13.44 10.54
N ARG A 390 -8.25 -12.95 10.08
CA ARG A 390 -8.41 -11.54 9.73
C ARG A 390 -8.24 -10.63 10.96
N GLY A 391 -7.85 -9.40 10.72
CA GLY A 391 -7.76 -8.35 11.71
C GLY A 391 -8.31 -7.02 11.18
N HIS A 392 -7.86 -5.94 11.77
CA HIS A 392 -8.38 -4.60 11.55
C HIS A 392 -7.95 -4.00 10.21
N SER A 393 -6.64 -4.06 9.86
CA SER A 393 -6.19 -3.42 8.63
C SER A 393 -4.97 -4.07 7.98
N SER A 394 -4.92 -3.96 6.66
CA SER A 394 -3.83 -4.39 5.79
C SER A 394 -2.66 -3.39 5.83
N VAL A 395 -2.29 -2.81 4.71
CA VAL A 395 -1.16 -1.87 4.58
C VAL A 395 -1.67 -0.44 4.38
N ARG A 396 -1.12 0.51 5.13
CA ARG A 396 -1.60 1.89 5.10
C ARG A 396 -0.49 2.91 4.87
N MET A 397 -0.71 3.84 3.91
CA MET A 397 0.05 5.08 3.78
C MET A 397 -0.62 6.18 4.61
N GLN A 398 0.07 6.68 5.64
CA GLN A 398 -0.45 7.67 6.57
C GLN A 398 0.45 8.90 6.58
N TYR A 399 -0.07 10.11 6.36
CA TYR A 399 0.74 11.34 6.21
C TYR A 399 1.87 11.20 5.16
N SER A 400 1.76 10.29 4.21
CA SER A 400 2.86 9.90 3.32
C SER A 400 2.66 10.45 1.92
N ALA A 401 3.78 10.75 1.25
CA ALA A 401 3.78 11.29 -0.10
C ALA A 401 4.39 10.29 -1.08
N ARG A 402 3.76 10.09 -2.24
CA ARG A 402 4.26 9.26 -3.35
C ARG A 402 4.73 7.87 -2.94
N GLY A 403 4.03 7.28 -1.96
CA GLY A 403 4.23 5.88 -1.60
C GLY A 403 3.60 4.96 -2.65
N PHE A 404 4.10 3.73 -2.72
CA PHE A 404 3.62 2.70 -3.63
C PHE A 404 3.32 1.40 -2.86
N ILE A 405 2.10 0.89 -2.98
CA ILE A 405 1.71 -0.43 -2.47
C ILE A 405 1.34 -1.28 -3.68
N GLY A 406 2.07 -2.36 -3.92
CA GLY A 406 1.85 -3.21 -5.09
C GLY A 406 1.81 -4.70 -4.77
N LYS A 407 1.00 -5.45 -5.52
CA LYS A 407 0.95 -6.92 -5.42
C LYS A 407 0.74 -7.42 -3.99
N VAL A 408 -0.21 -6.82 -3.28
CA VAL A 408 -0.69 -7.35 -2.00
C VAL A 408 -1.88 -8.25 -2.26
N TRP A 409 -1.80 -9.48 -1.77
CA TRP A 409 -2.90 -10.41 -1.81
C TRP A 409 -3.39 -10.71 -0.39
N ASP A 410 -4.54 -10.14 -0.04
CA ASP A 410 -5.17 -10.31 1.26
C ASP A 410 -6.33 -11.32 1.16
N HIS A 411 -6.08 -12.51 1.66
CA HIS A 411 -7.05 -13.62 1.70
C HIS A 411 -7.27 -14.15 3.12
N SER A 412 -7.14 -13.27 4.10
CA SER A 412 -7.38 -13.63 5.50
C SER A 412 -8.81 -14.14 5.72
N ASN A 413 -8.94 -15.04 6.68
CA ASN A 413 -10.16 -15.77 6.98
C ASN A 413 -10.79 -15.27 8.28
N GLY A 414 -12.10 -15.42 8.44
CA GLY A 414 -12.77 -15.04 9.67
C GLY A 414 -14.28 -15.11 9.58
N TYR A 415 -14.94 -14.50 10.55
CA TYR A 415 -16.37 -14.36 10.53
C TYR A 415 -16.78 -13.08 9.79
N LEU A 416 -17.93 -13.11 9.12
CA LEU A 416 -18.56 -11.91 8.61
C LEU A 416 -18.80 -10.93 9.76
N ASN A 417 -18.45 -9.68 9.55
CA ASN A 417 -18.51 -8.63 10.56
C ASN A 417 -19.78 -7.80 10.40
N ASP A 418 -20.92 -8.45 10.45
CA ASP A 418 -22.23 -7.80 10.46
C ASP A 418 -22.79 -7.73 11.89
N ASP A 419 -22.34 -6.76 12.60
CA ASP A 419 -22.99 -6.13 13.73
C ASP A 419 -23.32 -6.94 14.98
N LYS A 420 -23.10 -8.18 15.17
CA LYS A 420 -23.35 -8.77 16.53
C LYS A 420 -23.42 -10.30 16.58
N ASN A 421 -23.55 -10.97 15.47
CA ASN A 421 -23.66 -12.42 15.46
C ASN A 421 -22.62 -13.01 14.52
N PHE A 422 -21.55 -13.56 15.06
CA PHE A 422 -20.53 -14.33 14.31
C PHE A 422 -21.16 -15.63 13.77
N THR A 423 -22.02 -15.50 12.78
CA THR A 423 -22.86 -16.61 12.34
C THR A 423 -22.23 -17.41 11.23
N GLU A 424 -21.29 -16.84 10.48
CA GLU A 424 -20.71 -17.50 9.31
C GLU A 424 -19.21 -17.26 9.20
N TYR A 425 -18.42 -18.30 9.39
CA TYR A 425 -16.98 -18.30 9.11
C TYR A 425 -16.75 -18.50 7.61
N LYS A 426 -15.91 -17.67 7.02
CA LYS A 426 -15.57 -17.71 5.59
C LYS A 426 -14.07 -17.62 5.38
N GLU A 427 -13.64 -18.25 4.31
CA GLU A 427 -12.30 -18.08 3.76
C GLU A 427 -12.26 -16.87 2.82
N ASN A 428 -11.09 -16.26 2.68
CA ASN A 428 -10.83 -15.16 1.74
C ASN A 428 -11.68 -13.90 1.98
N LEU A 429 -12.00 -13.58 3.23
CA LEU A 429 -12.72 -12.36 3.56
C LEU A 429 -11.84 -11.10 3.42
N GLY A 430 -10.53 -11.23 3.63
CA GLY A 430 -9.58 -10.13 3.74
C GLY A 430 -9.63 -9.44 5.10
N GLN A 431 -8.67 -8.57 5.38
CA GLN A 431 -8.67 -7.67 6.54
C GLN A 431 -9.92 -6.76 6.48
N TYR A 432 -10.40 -6.27 7.62
CA TYR A 432 -11.60 -5.40 7.63
C TYR A 432 -11.40 -4.15 6.77
N HIS A 433 -10.25 -3.50 6.90
CA HIS A 433 -9.78 -2.45 6.00
C HIS A 433 -8.63 -2.99 5.13
N ALA A 434 -8.81 -2.97 3.83
CA ALA A 434 -7.78 -3.34 2.87
C ALA A 434 -6.66 -2.29 2.79
N CYS A 435 -5.80 -2.41 1.78
CA CYS A 435 -4.78 -1.40 1.51
C CYS A 435 -5.40 -0.01 1.38
N GLY A 436 -4.78 0.99 2.00
CA GLY A 436 -5.40 2.29 2.10
C GLY A 436 -4.47 3.46 2.39
N ILE A 437 -5.10 4.59 2.54
CA ILE A 437 -4.49 5.89 2.78
C ILE A 437 -5.19 6.60 3.94
N SER A 438 -4.48 7.48 4.61
CA SER A 438 -5.07 8.30 5.69
C SER A 438 -4.33 9.60 5.90
N LYS A 439 -4.99 10.51 6.57
CA LYS A 439 -4.47 11.82 6.97
C LYS A 439 -3.99 12.62 5.74
N GLN A 440 -3.02 13.51 5.86
CA GLN A 440 -2.55 14.36 4.76
C GLN A 440 -1.68 13.59 3.75
N SER A 441 -2.08 12.37 3.40
CA SER A 441 -1.41 11.59 2.35
C SER A 441 -1.67 12.17 0.98
N ILE A 442 -0.65 12.16 0.09
CA ILE A 442 -0.73 12.76 -1.24
C ILE A 442 0.13 11.99 -2.26
N GLY A 443 -0.37 11.80 -3.46
CA GLY A 443 0.37 11.19 -4.56
C GLY A 443 0.63 9.68 -4.44
N ASN A 444 -0.07 8.99 -3.55
CA ASN A 444 0.15 7.57 -3.31
C ASN A 444 -0.54 6.69 -4.36
N VAL A 445 0.08 5.55 -4.66
CA VAL A 445 -0.40 4.55 -5.61
C VAL A 445 -0.61 3.21 -4.91
N ILE A 446 -1.79 2.62 -5.10
CA ILE A 446 -2.12 1.25 -4.73
C ILE A 446 -2.36 0.49 -6.04
N TRP A 447 -1.46 -0.44 -6.36
CA TRP A 447 -1.35 -1.05 -7.68
C TRP A 447 -1.48 -2.57 -7.62
N GLN A 448 -2.43 -3.13 -8.41
CA GLN A 448 -2.64 -4.56 -8.53
C GLN A 448 -2.74 -5.29 -7.18
N CYS A 449 -3.39 -4.65 -6.20
CA CYS A 449 -3.70 -5.25 -4.92
C CYS A 449 -5.05 -5.96 -4.98
N HIS A 450 -5.13 -7.10 -4.30
CA HIS A 450 -6.33 -7.90 -4.20
C HIS A 450 -6.71 -8.08 -2.73
N TRP A 451 -7.99 -7.92 -2.43
CA TRP A 451 -8.56 -8.19 -1.11
C TRP A 451 -9.89 -8.92 -1.21
N GLY A 452 -10.34 -9.49 -0.11
CA GLY A 452 -11.51 -10.36 -0.07
C GLY A 452 -12.85 -9.61 -0.20
N ASP A 453 -13.91 -10.40 -0.24
CA ASP A 453 -15.27 -9.95 -0.50
C ASP A 453 -15.85 -9.10 0.64
N ASP A 454 -15.41 -9.30 1.88
CA ASP A 454 -15.85 -8.55 3.07
C ASP A 454 -14.79 -7.55 3.55
N SER A 455 -13.99 -7.06 2.63
CA SER A 455 -12.95 -6.05 2.82
C SER A 455 -13.17 -4.89 1.86
N CYS A 456 -12.67 -3.71 2.18
CA CYS A 456 -12.77 -2.54 1.31
C CYS A 456 -11.50 -1.71 1.43
N PHE A 457 -11.11 -1.04 0.33
CA PHE A 457 -10.03 -0.07 0.40
C PHE A 457 -10.31 0.96 1.49
N GLU A 458 -9.25 1.47 2.08
CA GLU A 458 -9.39 2.46 3.14
C GLU A 458 -9.00 3.86 2.65
N SER A 459 -9.86 4.84 2.94
CA SER A 459 -9.54 6.25 2.89
C SER A 459 -9.92 6.86 4.24
N HIS A 460 -9.01 6.69 5.22
CA HIS A 460 -9.26 6.92 6.65
C HIS A 460 -9.15 8.40 7.01
N ALA A 461 -9.88 9.21 6.28
CA ALA A 461 -10.15 10.61 6.56
C ALA A 461 -8.92 11.48 6.94
N THR A 462 -9.19 12.67 7.47
CA THR A 462 -8.24 13.71 7.86
C THR A 462 -7.43 14.22 6.66
N GLN A 463 -8.11 14.49 5.55
CA GLN A 463 -7.61 15.20 4.36
C GLN A 463 -6.59 14.45 3.47
N PRO A 464 -6.71 13.13 3.22
CA PRO A 464 -5.96 12.52 2.13
C PRO A 464 -6.44 13.06 0.79
N ARG A 465 -5.56 13.14 -0.20
CA ARG A 465 -5.83 13.65 -1.54
C ARG A 465 -4.91 13.03 -2.59
N ALA A 466 -5.24 13.21 -3.87
CA ALA A 466 -4.42 12.76 -4.99
C ALA A 466 -3.94 11.31 -4.80
N SER A 467 -4.86 10.36 -4.87
CA SER A 467 -4.56 8.94 -4.65
C SER A 467 -5.04 8.11 -5.83
N LEU A 468 -4.25 7.12 -6.21
CA LEU A 468 -4.55 6.20 -7.30
C LEU A 468 -4.73 4.77 -6.80
N PHE A 469 -5.90 4.19 -7.07
CA PHE A 469 -6.15 2.75 -6.99
C PHE A 469 -6.17 2.18 -8.41
N ASP A 470 -5.13 1.48 -8.78
CA ASP A 470 -4.84 1.06 -10.15
C ASP A 470 -4.89 -0.47 -10.29
N GLN A 471 -5.82 -0.98 -11.09
CA GLN A 471 -6.04 -2.42 -11.28
C GLN A 471 -6.26 -3.20 -9.96
N CYS A 472 -6.83 -2.56 -8.96
CA CYS A 472 -7.16 -3.22 -7.70
C CYS A 472 -8.43 -4.05 -7.84
N CYS A 473 -8.55 -5.08 -6.99
CA CYS A 473 -9.64 -6.03 -7.04
C CYS A 473 -10.10 -6.38 -5.62
N GLY A 474 -11.41 -6.33 -5.36
CA GLY A 474 -11.97 -6.72 -4.07
C GLY A 474 -13.34 -6.12 -3.75
N GLY A 475 -13.74 -6.16 -2.50
CA GLY A 475 -14.98 -5.55 -2.04
C GLY A 475 -14.94 -4.02 -2.17
N PHE A 476 -16.12 -3.45 -2.42
CA PHE A 476 -16.33 -2.00 -2.55
C PHE A 476 -17.58 -1.62 -1.76
N MET A 477 -17.40 -1.00 -0.59
CA MET A 477 -18.45 -0.81 0.39
C MET A 477 -18.38 0.60 1.00
N GLN A 478 -19.49 1.34 0.94
CA GLN A 478 -19.52 2.73 1.37
C GLN A 478 -19.09 2.92 2.83
N PHE A 479 -19.60 2.11 3.74
CA PHE A 479 -19.38 2.31 5.18
C PHE A 479 -18.11 1.63 5.71
N ARG A 480 -17.31 0.99 4.84
CA ARG A 480 -16.04 0.34 5.20
C ARG A 480 -14.80 1.12 4.80
N MET A 481 -14.95 2.30 4.22
CA MET A 481 -13.83 3.11 3.74
C MET A 481 -13.05 3.83 4.86
N GLY A 482 -13.46 3.64 6.11
CA GLY A 482 -12.76 4.14 7.30
C GLY A 482 -13.08 5.60 7.67
N GLY A 483 -12.45 6.08 8.73
CA GLY A 483 -12.61 7.43 9.24
C GLY A 483 -13.72 7.58 10.28
N ASP A 484 -13.63 8.66 11.05
CA ASP A 484 -14.60 9.07 12.07
C ASP A 484 -15.27 10.38 11.63
N ILE A 485 -16.46 10.65 12.12
CA ILE A 485 -17.23 11.87 11.80
C ILE A 485 -16.43 13.15 12.05
N ASN A 486 -15.59 13.17 13.08
CA ASN A 486 -14.73 14.32 13.42
C ASN A 486 -13.51 14.45 12.50
N GLN A 487 -13.24 13.45 11.66
CA GLN A 487 -12.08 13.40 10.78
C GLN A 487 -12.40 13.68 9.32
N LEU A 488 -13.69 13.88 9.00
CA LEU A 488 -14.15 14.14 7.63
C LEU A 488 -13.50 15.37 7.00
N PRO A 489 -13.35 15.40 5.68
CA PRO A 489 -13.74 14.40 4.68
C PRO A 489 -12.87 13.14 4.67
N ASN A 490 -13.40 12.02 4.15
CA ASN A 490 -12.66 10.78 3.97
C ASN A 490 -11.55 10.94 2.92
N HIS A 491 -11.87 11.61 1.83
CA HIS A 491 -10.90 11.96 0.79
C HIS A 491 -11.26 13.32 0.18
N LEU A 492 -10.24 14.13 -0.05
CA LEU A 492 -10.34 15.38 -0.79
C LEU A 492 -10.18 15.12 -2.29
N ASP A 493 -9.75 16.12 -3.06
CA ASP A 493 -9.70 16.04 -4.51
C ASP A 493 -8.75 14.95 -5.05
N ASP A 494 -8.98 14.53 -6.30
CA ASP A 494 -8.15 13.62 -7.10
C ASP A 494 -8.04 12.19 -6.56
N LEU A 495 -9.11 11.64 -5.98
CA LEU A 495 -9.24 10.18 -5.87
C LEU A 495 -9.46 9.60 -7.27
N THR A 496 -8.56 8.76 -7.72
CA THR A 496 -8.62 8.10 -9.03
C THR A 496 -8.68 6.58 -8.86
N MET A 497 -9.63 5.92 -9.51
CA MET A 497 -9.71 4.47 -9.65
C MET A 497 -9.61 4.11 -11.13
N TRP A 498 -8.63 3.29 -11.46
CA TRP A 498 -8.37 2.86 -12.83
C TRP A 498 -8.47 1.34 -12.94
N ASN A 499 -9.37 0.86 -13.80
CA ASN A 499 -9.64 -0.57 -13.96
C ASN A 499 -9.86 -1.31 -12.64
N PHE A 500 -10.63 -0.70 -11.74
CA PHE A 500 -10.98 -1.34 -10.48
C PHE A 500 -12.01 -2.45 -10.71
N ASN A 501 -11.69 -3.68 -10.27
CA ASN A 501 -12.58 -4.82 -10.35
C ASN A 501 -13.33 -5.04 -9.03
N CYS A 502 -14.59 -4.64 -8.98
CA CYS A 502 -15.46 -4.81 -7.82
C CYS A 502 -15.94 -6.26 -7.71
N LEU A 503 -15.54 -6.98 -6.68
CA LEU A 503 -15.97 -8.37 -6.45
C LEU A 503 -17.26 -8.46 -5.64
N ALA A 504 -17.43 -7.57 -4.66
CA ALA A 504 -18.56 -7.58 -3.74
C ALA A 504 -18.97 -6.16 -3.32
N THR A 505 -20.24 -6.01 -2.95
CA THR A 505 -20.82 -4.78 -2.39
C THR A 505 -21.59 -5.13 -1.13
N ASN A 506 -21.76 -4.16 -0.23
CA ASN A 506 -22.64 -4.35 0.91
C ASN A 506 -24.11 -4.16 0.44
N PRO A 507 -25.01 -5.13 0.67
CA PRO A 507 -26.42 -4.99 0.29
C PRO A 507 -27.14 -3.83 0.99
N ASN A 508 -26.58 -3.32 2.08
CA ASN A 508 -27.11 -2.17 2.81
C ASN A 508 -26.57 -0.82 2.34
N ASP A 509 -25.63 -0.82 1.38
CA ASP A 509 -25.12 0.42 0.80
C ASP A 509 -26.23 1.11 -0.01
N PRO A 510 -26.28 2.45 -0.04
CA PRO A 510 -27.26 3.18 -0.84
C PRO A 510 -27.08 2.91 -2.34
N VAL A 511 -28.21 2.89 -3.05
CA VAL A 511 -28.24 2.79 -4.52
C VAL A 511 -29.01 4.00 -5.06
N PRO A 512 -28.36 4.86 -5.85
CA PRO A 512 -26.95 4.84 -6.25
C PRO A 512 -25.97 5.10 -5.08
N PHE A 513 -24.72 4.62 -5.22
CA PHE A 513 -23.64 4.86 -4.28
C PHE A 513 -23.42 6.36 -4.09
N ASN A 514 -23.26 6.78 -2.83
CA ASN A 514 -23.24 8.19 -2.44
C ASN A 514 -21.85 8.59 -1.95
N TRP A 515 -21.11 9.37 -2.74
CA TRP A 515 -19.78 9.85 -2.37
C TRP A 515 -19.81 10.98 -1.34
N TRP A 516 -20.89 11.76 -1.30
CA TRP A 516 -21.05 12.87 -0.34
C TRP A 516 -22.37 12.76 0.42
N VAL A 517 -22.39 11.96 1.46
CA VAL A 517 -23.60 11.74 2.27
C VAL A 517 -24.02 13.02 2.98
N LYS A 518 -25.22 13.52 2.69
CA LYS A 518 -25.79 14.71 3.31
C LYS A 518 -26.62 14.32 4.54
N ASN A 519 -26.33 14.96 5.71
CA ASN A 519 -27.20 15.08 6.87
C ASN A 519 -28.05 13.85 7.29
N THR A 520 -27.45 12.69 7.42
CA THR A 520 -28.10 11.55 8.05
C THR A 520 -27.31 11.12 9.28
N TRP A 521 -27.91 10.32 10.15
CA TRP A 521 -27.24 9.72 11.30
C TRP A 521 -26.00 8.91 10.89
N ASN A 522 -25.97 8.47 9.63
CA ASN A 522 -24.83 7.83 8.95
C ASN A 522 -24.11 8.80 8.01
N GLY A 523 -24.26 10.11 8.15
CA GLY A 523 -23.72 11.15 7.28
C GLY A 523 -22.22 11.41 7.41
N TRP A 524 -21.47 10.43 7.88
CA TRP A 524 -20.04 10.51 8.14
C TRP A 524 -19.17 10.00 6.99
N TYR A 525 -19.75 9.67 5.85
CA TYR A 525 -18.98 9.35 4.65
C TYR A 525 -18.99 10.52 3.65
N LYS A 526 -17.82 11.10 3.37
CA LYS A 526 -17.67 12.24 2.48
C LYS A 526 -16.36 12.16 1.71
N THR A 527 -16.48 11.96 0.41
CA THR A 527 -15.38 12.00 -0.55
C THR A 527 -15.73 13.00 -1.63
N LEU A 528 -14.80 13.89 -1.98
CA LEU A 528 -14.99 14.80 -3.11
C LEU A 528 -15.14 14.00 -4.41
N PRO A 529 -15.74 14.59 -5.46
CA PRO A 529 -16.04 13.87 -6.69
C PRO A 529 -14.82 13.13 -7.25
N PRO A 530 -14.82 11.78 -7.27
CA PRO A 530 -13.69 11.00 -7.75
C PRO A 530 -13.67 10.86 -9.27
N THR A 531 -12.54 10.39 -9.79
CA THR A 531 -12.36 9.96 -11.19
C THR A 531 -12.38 8.44 -11.23
N LEU A 532 -13.35 7.85 -11.93
CA LEU A 532 -13.46 6.42 -12.18
C LEU A 532 -13.30 6.15 -13.69
N VAL A 533 -12.34 5.31 -14.04
CA VAL A 533 -12.10 4.90 -15.44
C VAL A 533 -11.97 3.39 -15.49
N GLY A 534 -12.87 2.72 -16.22
CA GLY A 534 -12.87 1.27 -16.34
C GLY A 534 -13.30 0.53 -15.06
N PHE A 535 -14.08 1.15 -14.18
CA PHE A 535 -14.64 0.48 -13.01
C PHE A 535 -15.59 -0.65 -13.48
N HIS A 536 -15.33 -1.89 -13.08
CA HIS A 536 -16.04 -3.06 -13.58
C HIS A 536 -16.25 -4.15 -12.51
N GLY A 537 -16.74 -5.33 -12.89
CA GLY A 537 -17.11 -6.43 -11.98
C GLY A 537 -18.57 -6.32 -11.54
N LYS A 538 -18.84 -6.31 -10.24
CA LYS A 538 -20.21 -6.08 -9.74
C LYS A 538 -20.72 -4.71 -10.17
N ASN A 539 -21.97 -4.66 -10.57
CA ASN A 539 -22.59 -3.42 -10.99
C ASN A 539 -22.83 -2.51 -9.77
N VAL A 540 -22.19 -1.36 -9.75
CA VAL A 540 -22.38 -0.28 -8.77
C VAL A 540 -22.94 0.93 -9.52
N SER A 541 -24.10 1.41 -9.12
CA SER A 541 -24.67 2.65 -9.66
C SER A 541 -24.09 3.83 -8.90
N PHE A 542 -23.56 4.82 -9.60
CA PHE A 542 -23.02 6.06 -9.05
C PHE A 542 -23.92 7.26 -9.41
N LYS A 543 -23.92 8.27 -8.55
CA LYS A 543 -24.54 9.56 -8.87
C LYS A 543 -23.61 10.36 -9.77
N GLU A 544 -24.08 10.73 -10.94
CA GLU A 544 -23.27 11.48 -11.93
C GLU A 544 -22.82 12.85 -11.40
N ASP A 545 -23.67 13.54 -10.65
CA ASP A 545 -23.38 14.85 -10.05
C ASP A 545 -22.39 14.79 -8.86
N GLU A 546 -22.06 13.60 -8.40
CA GLU A 546 -21.04 13.34 -7.37
C GLU A 546 -19.74 12.79 -7.97
N MET A 547 -19.56 12.81 -9.29
CA MET A 547 -18.39 12.29 -10.00
C MET A 547 -17.66 13.42 -10.74
N LYS A 548 -16.31 13.41 -10.67
CA LYS A 548 -15.48 14.25 -11.57
C LYS A 548 -15.46 13.67 -12.98
N LEU A 549 -15.32 12.36 -13.07
CA LEU A 549 -15.38 11.59 -14.31
C LEU A 549 -15.82 10.16 -14.01
N ASN A 550 -16.72 9.61 -14.82
CA ASN A 550 -17.07 8.19 -14.85
C ASN A 550 -17.01 7.71 -16.31
N GLU A 551 -15.91 7.03 -16.66
CA GLU A 551 -15.65 6.64 -18.05
C GLU A 551 -15.55 5.12 -18.19
N ASN A 552 -16.28 4.56 -19.16
CA ASN A 552 -16.29 3.12 -19.49
C ASN A 552 -16.65 2.20 -18.31
N GLN A 553 -17.60 2.60 -17.50
CA GLN A 553 -18.10 1.74 -16.42
C GLN A 553 -18.59 0.39 -16.97
N GLY A 554 -18.25 -0.70 -16.29
CA GLY A 554 -18.57 -2.07 -16.65
C GLY A 554 -17.59 -2.74 -17.61
N LYS A 555 -16.50 -2.06 -18.03
CA LYS A 555 -15.50 -2.59 -18.97
C LYS A 555 -14.10 -2.13 -18.61
N GLU A 556 -13.15 -3.02 -18.74
CA GLU A 556 -11.73 -2.67 -18.70
C GLU A 556 -11.34 -1.75 -19.86
N VAL A 557 -10.35 -0.90 -19.62
CA VAL A 557 -9.86 0.08 -20.59
C VAL A 557 -8.36 -0.08 -20.88
N LEU A 558 -7.90 0.61 -21.94
CA LEU A 558 -6.48 0.82 -22.20
C LEU A 558 -6.10 2.30 -21.95
N PRO A 559 -4.88 2.53 -21.38
CA PRO A 559 -3.92 1.52 -20.90
C PRO A 559 -4.49 0.70 -19.75
N GLY A 560 -4.07 -0.55 -19.60
CA GLY A 560 -4.55 -1.44 -18.54
C GLY A 560 -4.26 -0.87 -17.15
N SER A 561 -3.07 -0.35 -16.93
CA SER A 561 -2.66 0.37 -15.73
C SER A 561 -2.29 1.81 -16.06
N LEU A 562 -2.83 2.76 -15.30
CA LEU A 562 -2.50 4.17 -15.43
C LEU A 562 -1.07 4.44 -14.96
N TYR A 563 -0.68 3.91 -13.80
CA TYR A 563 0.67 4.07 -13.25
C TYR A 563 1.75 3.55 -14.21
N GLU A 564 1.58 2.33 -14.73
CA GLU A 564 2.53 1.73 -15.68
C GLU A 564 2.68 2.58 -16.94
N ALA A 565 1.57 3.05 -17.49
CA ALA A 565 1.58 3.85 -18.71
C ALA A 565 2.24 5.22 -18.49
N GLN A 566 1.93 5.88 -17.37
CA GLN A 566 2.55 7.15 -17.00
C GLN A 566 4.06 6.98 -16.74
N LEU A 567 4.46 5.95 -16.00
CA LEU A 567 5.87 5.67 -15.69
C LEU A 567 6.66 5.35 -16.97
N THR A 568 6.11 4.49 -17.83
CA THR A 568 6.70 4.16 -19.14
C THR A 568 6.86 5.41 -20.02
N ARG A 569 5.83 6.27 -20.06
CA ARG A 569 5.87 7.52 -20.80
C ARG A 569 6.96 8.47 -20.27
N ARG A 570 7.05 8.64 -18.96
CA ARG A 570 8.05 9.51 -18.32
C ARG A 570 9.48 9.03 -18.55
N LEU A 571 9.73 7.74 -18.45
CA LEU A 571 11.07 7.15 -18.58
C LEU A 571 11.44 6.81 -20.05
N GLY A 572 10.49 6.88 -20.99
CA GLY A 572 10.66 6.47 -22.37
C GLY A 572 10.66 4.96 -22.61
N SER A 573 10.67 4.15 -21.54
CA SER A 573 10.54 2.69 -21.56
C SER A 573 10.06 2.19 -20.21
N THR A 574 9.43 1.02 -20.20
CA THR A 574 9.02 0.36 -18.95
C THR A 574 10.27 -0.12 -18.20
N PRO A 575 10.48 0.28 -16.94
CA PRO A 575 11.64 -0.17 -16.18
C PRO A 575 11.56 -1.66 -15.87
N GLN A 576 12.71 -2.33 -15.81
CA GLN A 576 12.78 -3.79 -15.64
C GLN A 576 12.05 -4.27 -14.38
N TRP A 577 12.19 -3.54 -13.28
CA TRP A 577 11.54 -3.91 -12.02
C TRP A 577 10.01 -3.99 -12.14
N LEU A 578 9.41 -3.13 -12.96
CA LEU A 578 7.96 -3.14 -13.16
C LEU A 578 7.53 -4.32 -14.04
N ILE A 579 8.35 -4.67 -15.04
CA ILE A 579 8.15 -5.89 -15.83
C ILE A 579 8.20 -7.12 -14.92
N ASP A 580 9.19 -7.19 -14.03
CA ASP A 580 9.35 -8.29 -13.09
C ASP A 580 8.19 -8.33 -12.09
N ALA A 581 7.78 -7.17 -11.56
CA ALA A 581 6.64 -7.07 -10.65
C ALA A 581 5.31 -7.52 -11.28
N LYS A 582 5.08 -7.24 -12.57
CA LYS A 582 3.90 -7.72 -13.30
C LYS A 582 3.84 -9.24 -13.36
N ASN A 583 4.99 -9.89 -13.46
CA ASN A 583 5.10 -11.34 -13.54
C ASN A 583 4.98 -12.04 -12.17
N ILE A 584 4.88 -11.30 -11.08
CA ILE A 584 4.56 -11.87 -9.77
C ILE A 584 3.14 -12.42 -9.83
N THR A 585 3.02 -13.74 -9.78
CA THR A 585 1.74 -14.44 -9.73
C THR A 585 1.26 -14.50 -8.28
N THR A 586 0.20 -13.78 -7.98
CA THR A 586 -0.57 -14.01 -6.76
C THR A 586 -1.42 -15.28 -6.94
N GLY A 587 -1.70 -16.01 -5.85
CA GLY A 587 -2.35 -17.32 -5.92
C GLY A 587 -3.68 -17.39 -6.72
N ILE A 588 -4.33 -16.24 -6.98
CA ILE A 588 -5.56 -16.17 -7.80
C ILE A 588 -5.27 -16.19 -9.30
N GLU A 589 -4.18 -15.59 -9.75
CA GLU A 589 -3.82 -15.63 -11.18
C GLU A 589 -3.44 -17.04 -11.61
N SER A 590 -2.81 -17.82 -10.72
CA SER A 590 -2.54 -19.25 -10.98
C SER A 590 -3.82 -20.08 -11.09
N VAL A 591 -4.88 -19.73 -10.36
CA VAL A 591 -6.19 -20.38 -10.45
C VAL A 591 -6.94 -19.98 -11.73
N LYS A 592 -6.91 -18.71 -12.12
CA LYS A 592 -7.54 -18.25 -13.37
C LYS A 592 -6.88 -18.84 -14.63
N THR A 593 -5.57 -19.00 -14.63
CA THR A 593 -4.85 -19.63 -15.76
C THR A 593 -5.24 -21.10 -15.92
N ILE A 594 -5.62 -21.78 -14.83
CA ILE A 594 -6.09 -23.17 -14.84
C ILE A 594 -7.56 -23.26 -15.28
N GLU A 595 -8.40 -22.27 -14.95
CA GLU A 595 -9.82 -22.28 -15.36
C GLU A 595 -10.04 -21.97 -16.85
N ASN A 596 -9.15 -21.19 -17.48
CA ASN A 596 -9.23 -20.87 -18.90
C ASN A 596 -8.68 -21.94 -19.85
N THR A 597 -8.01 -22.97 -19.33
CA THR A 597 -7.75 -24.16 -20.10
C THR A 597 -8.95 -25.09 -19.96
N ASN A 598 -9.75 -25.25 -21.01
CA ASN A 598 -10.76 -26.30 -21.14
C ASN A 598 -10.08 -27.68 -21.03
N ASN A 599 -9.58 -28.00 -19.86
CA ASN A 599 -8.86 -29.23 -19.61
C ASN A 599 -9.87 -30.30 -19.18
N THR A 600 -10.35 -31.08 -20.14
CA THR A 600 -11.09 -32.32 -19.93
C THR A 600 -10.19 -33.44 -19.37
N ASP A 601 -8.94 -33.12 -19.00
CA ASP A 601 -7.98 -34.08 -18.49
C ASP A 601 -8.28 -34.41 -17.01
N ASN A 602 -8.59 -35.67 -16.77
CA ASN A 602 -8.84 -36.27 -15.45
C ASN A 602 -7.55 -36.50 -14.64
N LYS A 603 -6.40 -35.98 -15.07
CA LYS A 603 -5.13 -36.17 -14.40
C LYS A 603 -5.08 -35.37 -13.08
N THR A 604 -4.31 -35.89 -12.15
CA THR A 604 -4.03 -35.29 -10.86
C THR A 604 -2.59 -34.81 -10.87
N TYR A 605 -2.35 -33.60 -10.37
CA TYR A 605 -1.03 -32.96 -10.37
C TYR A 605 -0.62 -32.61 -8.93
N ASP A 606 0.68 -32.61 -8.63
CA ASP A 606 1.19 -32.05 -7.39
C ASP A 606 1.17 -30.51 -7.41
N LEU A 607 1.61 -29.86 -6.34
CA LEU A 607 1.64 -28.39 -6.24
C LEU A 607 2.65 -27.73 -7.19
N ASN A 608 3.55 -28.51 -7.79
CA ASN A 608 4.52 -28.04 -8.77
C ASN A 608 4.04 -28.26 -10.22
N GLY A 609 2.78 -28.73 -10.40
CA GLY A 609 2.20 -28.99 -11.71
C GLY A 609 2.64 -30.31 -12.36
N MET A 610 3.33 -31.19 -11.63
CA MET A 610 3.74 -32.50 -12.15
C MET A 610 2.61 -33.54 -12.02
N PRO A 611 2.28 -34.32 -13.07
CA PRO A 611 1.24 -35.33 -12.99
C PRO A 611 1.63 -36.43 -12.00
N VAL A 612 0.71 -36.76 -11.09
CA VAL A 612 0.93 -37.75 -10.03
C VAL A 612 -0.07 -38.90 -10.12
N GLY A 613 0.38 -40.07 -9.76
CA GLY A 613 -0.44 -41.30 -9.74
C GLY A 613 -1.34 -41.39 -8.51
N LYS A 614 -2.27 -42.36 -8.53
CA LYS A 614 -3.26 -42.58 -7.44
C LYS A 614 -2.66 -42.83 -6.06
N ASN A 615 -1.39 -43.23 -5.98
CA ASN A 615 -0.71 -43.57 -4.73
C ASN A 615 0.12 -42.38 -4.15
N TYR A 616 0.06 -41.20 -4.77
CA TYR A 616 0.74 -40.03 -4.27
C TYR A 616 0.08 -39.56 -2.97
N LYS A 617 0.90 -39.37 -1.91
CA LYS A 617 0.45 -38.86 -0.62
C LYS A 617 0.86 -37.39 -0.49
N GLY A 618 -0.09 -36.51 -0.41
CA GLY A 618 0.15 -35.07 -0.29
C GLY A 618 -0.97 -34.22 -0.90
N VAL A 619 -0.78 -32.93 -0.93
CA VAL A 619 -1.72 -32.01 -1.55
C VAL A 619 -1.62 -32.13 -3.08
N VAL A 620 -2.74 -32.34 -3.74
CA VAL A 620 -2.84 -32.48 -5.19
C VAL A 620 -3.86 -31.52 -5.76
N VAL A 621 -3.70 -31.16 -7.03
CA VAL A 621 -4.68 -30.40 -7.80
C VAL A 621 -5.36 -31.34 -8.81
N LYS A 622 -6.68 -31.42 -8.71
CA LYS A 622 -7.51 -32.21 -9.66
C LYS A 622 -8.72 -31.36 -10.05
N LYS A 623 -8.91 -31.17 -11.35
CA LYS A 623 -9.96 -30.32 -11.92
C LYS A 623 -9.97 -28.92 -11.29
N GLY A 624 -8.78 -28.32 -11.09
CA GLY A 624 -8.63 -27.00 -10.49
C GLY A 624 -8.86 -26.91 -8.98
N LYS A 625 -9.14 -28.02 -8.28
CA LYS A 625 -9.35 -28.02 -6.82
C LYS A 625 -8.16 -28.68 -6.10
N LYS A 626 -7.67 -28.04 -5.05
CA LYS A 626 -6.70 -28.63 -4.12
C LYS A 626 -7.39 -29.71 -3.29
N MET A 627 -6.80 -30.88 -3.22
CA MET A 627 -7.31 -32.03 -2.44
C MET A 627 -6.16 -32.68 -1.70
N LEU A 628 -6.38 -33.13 -0.48
CA LEU A 628 -5.42 -33.97 0.22
C LEU A 628 -5.63 -35.43 -0.25
N ASN A 629 -4.61 -35.99 -0.92
CA ASN A 629 -4.68 -37.33 -1.44
C ASN A 629 -3.93 -38.30 -0.50
N GLY A 630 -4.64 -39.31 0.02
CA GLY A 630 -4.02 -40.38 0.79
C GLY A 630 -4.11 -40.28 2.31
N VAL A 631 -5.13 -39.62 2.85
CA VAL A 631 -5.54 -39.84 4.24
C VAL A 631 -6.85 -40.62 4.23
N ILE A 632 -6.78 -41.90 4.60
CA ILE A 632 -7.87 -42.69 5.19
C ILE A 632 -7.46 -42.90 6.63
#